data_f75af7ab6cc6422fa7f1cca48fcd47c6
#
_entry.id   f75af7ab6cc6422fa7f1cca48fcd47c6
#
_cell.length_a   1.000
_cell.length_b   1.000
_cell.length_c   1.000
_cell.angle_alpha   90.00
_cell.angle_beta   90.00
_cell.angle_gamma   90.00
#
_symmetry.space_group_name_H-M   'P 1'
#
loop_
_entity.id
_entity.type
_entity.pdbx_description
1 polymer ?
#
loop_
_entity_poly.entity_id
_entity_poly.type
_entity_poly.pdbx_seq_one_letter_code
_entity_poly.pdbx_strand_id
1 'polypeptide(L)'
;VTIAAAPPTASTATPASGNTVRTAVLASVLGTTIEWYDFFLYATAASLVFNHTFFPDQSSFVGTMLAFATFAVGFVVRPIGGFVFGHIGDRIGRKRTLALTMLLMGAATALMGVLPTAAQIGVLAPILLLVLRVVQGFALGGEWAGAVLLAVEHSPRHRRGLFGSIPQVGLALGLALGTGVFVLLQLWLSAEAFQTYGWRIAFLFSVVLVVFGVVVRFRVAETPAFEKLRDDDERSAVPVKEIFRPPALRSTVLGLLSRWGEGAAFNTWGVFTIAYATTTLHLGKVPVLIVVTAAALLMAVLLPVSGLLADKFSPKAVYASGIAAYAVVVFPAFALFNTGSITAYAVGMLLAFGVIHAWFYGAQGTLYASLFPTRTRYTGLSTVYQLSGVYASGLTPLILTALIAAGGGTPWLACGYLVATAVISVIATLLLRPQH
;
A
#
# COMPACT_ATOMS: atom_id res chain seq x y z
N VAL A 1 -27.36 9.20 59.71
CA VAL A 1 -26.24 8.33 59.35
C VAL A 1 -26.25 8.22 57.83
N THR A 2 -25.40 9.04 57.17
CA THR A 2 -25.25 9.07 55.70
C THR A 2 -24.20 8.01 55.33
N ILE A 3 -24.60 6.95 54.64
CA ILE A 3 -23.70 5.95 54.12
C ILE A 3 -23.07 6.51 52.84
N ALA A 4 -21.77 6.83 52.90
CA ALA A 4 -21.00 7.21 51.73
C ALA A 4 -20.81 5.98 50.81
N ALA A 5 -21.25 6.09 49.56
CA ALA A 5 -21.03 5.09 48.52
C ALA A 5 -19.52 5.00 48.18
N ALA A 6 -18.98 3.81 48.22
CA ALA A 6 -17.59 3.54 47.80
C ALA A 6 -17.39 3.88 46.34
N PRO A 7 -16.22 4.42 45.96
CA PRO A 7 -15.93 4.71 44.52
C PRO A 7 -15.84 3.39 43.76
N PRO A 8 -16.26 3.40 42.47
CA PRO A 8 -16.20 2.21 41.64
C PRO A 8 -14.75 1.77 41.47
N THR A 9 -14.49 0.50 41.80
CA THR A 9 -13.19 -0.15 41.60
C THR A 9 -12.81 -0.10 40.12
N ALA A 10 -11.68 0.56 39.83
CA ALA A 10 -11.06 0.54 38.53
C ALA A 10 -10.86 -0.90 38.06
N SER A 11 -11.56 -1.30 37.04
CA SER A 11 -11.38 -2.60 36.39
C SER A 11 -9.95 -2.67 35.87
N THR A 12 -9.09 -3.42 36.57
CA THR A 12 -7.77 -3.78 36.08
C THR A 12 -7.91 -4.74 34.92
N ALA A 13 -7.87 -4.19 33.71
CA ALA A 13 -7.79 -5.00 32.49
C ALA A 13 -6.54 -5.86 32.58
N THR A 14 -6.70 -7.16 32.68
CA THR A 14 -5.62 -8.14 32.68
C THR A 14 -4.80 -7.95 31.40
N PRO A 15 -3.48 -7.77 31.44
CA PRO A 15 -2.66 -7.63 30.25
C PRO A 15 -2.82 -8.90 29.40
N ALA A 16 -3.15 -8.73 28.11
CA ALA A 16 -3.26 -9.83 27.17
C ALA A 16 -1.96 -10.65 27.21
N SER A 17 -2.08 -11.99 27.27
CA SER A 17 -0.91 -12.85 27.32
C SER A 17 -0.01 -12.59 26.10
N GLY A 18 1.32 -12.62 26.25
CA GLY A 18 2.26 -12.35 25.15
C GLY A 18 2.03 -13.22 23.91
N ASN A 19 1.45 -14.42 24.07
CA ASN A 19 1.04 -15.30 22.98
C ASN A 19 -0.13 -14.71 22.15
N THR A 20 -1.09 -14.07 22.79
CA THR A 20 -2.25 -13.46 22.11
C THR A 20 -1.82 -12.28 21.24
N VAL A 21 -0.92 -11.42 21.75
CA VAL A 21 -0.38 -10.28 20.98
C VAL A 21 0.44 -10.76 19.77
N ARG A 22 1.32 -11.76 19.97
CA ARG A 22 2.13 -12.33 18.88
C ARG A 22 1.26 -12.94 17.76
N THR A 23 0.23 -13.67 18.14
CA THR A 23 -0.71 -14.28 17.17
C THR A 23 -1.49 -13.21 16.39
N ALA A 24 -1.95 -12.15 17.06
CA ALA A 24 -2.66 -11.05 16.42
C ALA A 24 -1.76 -10.28 15.42
N VAL A 25 -0.49 -10.01 15.80
CA VAL A 25 0.50 -9.37 14.94
C VAL A 25 0.81 -10.22 13.72
N LEU A 26 1.06 -11.53 13.88
CA LEU A 26 1.32 -12.44 12.76
C LEU A 26 0.13 -12.54 11.81
N ALA A 27 -1.07 -12.64 12.33
CA ALA A 27 -2.28 -12.69 11.52
C ALA A 27 -2.52 -11.38 10.75
N SER A 28 -2.20 -10.23 11.37
CA SER A 28 -2.25 -8.93 10.69
C SER A 28 -1.26 -8.86 9.53
N VAL A 29 0.01 -9.24 9.75
CA VAL A 29 1.03 -9.25 8.68
C VAL A 29 0.63 -10.20 7.55
N LEU A 30 0.18 -11.42 7.87
CA LEU A 30 -0.26 -12.40 6.86
C LEU A 30 -1.46 -11.89 6.07
N GLY A 31 -2.47 -11.36 6.75
CA GLY A 31 -3.64 -10.78 6.08
C GLY A 31 -3.25 -9.65 5.13
N THR A 32 -2.47 -8.68 5.62
CA THR A 32 -1.97 -7.57 4.82
C THR A 32 -1.09 -8.05 3.65
N THR A 33 -0.25 -9.07 3.85
CA THR A 33 0.58 -9.65 2.78
C THR A 33 -0.28 -10.21 1.64
N ILE A 34 -1.34 -10.94 1.95
CA ILE A 34 -2.25 -11.53 0.94
C ILE A 34 -2.97 -10.44 0.15
N GLU A 35 -3.47 -9.43 0.84
CA GLU A 35 -4.16 -8.30 0.21
C GLU A 35 -3.24 -7.51 -0.74
N TRP A 36 -2.03 -7.22 -0.30
CA TRP A 36 -1.06 -6.51 -1.12
C TRP A 36 -0.45 -7.39 -2.23
N TYR A 37 -0.38 -8.72 -2.03
CA TYR A 37 -0.07 -9.65 -3.12
C TYR A 37 -1.02 -9.47 -4.29
N ASP A 38 -2.32 -9.56 -4.07
CA ASP A 38 -3.34 -9.43 -5.11
C ASP A 38 -3.25 -8.07 -5.83
N PHE A 39 -2.97 -7.02 -5.08
CA PHE A 39 -2.85 -5.68 -5.62
C PHE A 39 -1.60 -5.50 -6.49
N PHE A 40 -0.44 -5.96 -6.01
CA PHE A 40 0.82 -5.83 -6.75
C PHE A 40 0.98 -6.87 -7.86
N LEU A 41 0.30 -7.99 -7.77
CA LEU A 41 0.19 -8.93 -8.87
C LEU A 41 -0.39 -8.24 -10.10
N TYR A 42 -1.47 -7.47 -9.92
CA TYR A 42 -2.04 -6.65 -10.99
C TYR A 42 -1.03 -5.61 -11.53
N ALA A 43 -0.33 -4.90 -10.65
CA ALA A 43 0.65 -3.90 -11.03
C ALA A 43 1.81 -4.50 -11.87
N THR A 44 2.29 -5.67 -11.47
CA THR A 44 3.33 -6.41 -12.19
C THR A 44 2.84 -6.89 -13.56
N ALA A 45 1.60 -7.43 -13.61
CA ALA A 45 0.99 -7.84 -14.87
C ALA A 45 0.73 -6.65 -15.80
N ALA A 46 0.29 -5.50 -15.28
CA ALA A 46 0.13 -4.26 -16.04
C ALA A 46 1.44 -3.80 -16.68
N SER A 47 2.55 -3.99 -15.98
CA SER A 47 3.89 -3.63 -16.46
C SER A 47 4.48 -4.58 -17.50
N LEU A 48 4.07 -5.87 -17.52
CA LEU A 48 4.75 -6.92 -18.30
C LEU A 48 3.86 -7.64 -19.32
N VAL A 49 2.54 -7.66 -19.11
CA VAL A 49 1.62 -8.55 -19.83
C VAL A 49 0.43 -7.80 -20.44
N PHE A 50 -0.23 -6.91 -19.69
CA PHE A 50 -1.54 -6.39 -20.06
C PHE A 50 -1.53 -5.49 -21.29
N ASN A 51 -0.42 -4.79 -21.58
CA ASN A 51 -0.25 -4.00 -22.77
C ASN A 51 -0.43 -4.84 -24.06
N HIS A 52 0.07 -6.07 -24.08
CA HIS A 52 -0.03 -6.98 -25.25
C HIS A 52 -1.32 -7.83 -25.20
N THR A 53 -1.82 -8.17 -24.02
CA THR A 53 -2.94 -9.11 -23.85
C THR A 53 -4.30 -8.41 -24.00
N PHE A 54 -4.42 -7.19 -23.48
CA PHE A 54 -5.68 -6.44 -23.44
C PHE A 54 -5.70 -5.24 -24.38
N PHE A 55 -4.53 -4.80 -24.88
CA PHE A 55 -4.40 -3.65 -25.78
C PHE A 55 -3.49 -3.95 -26.98
N PRO A 56 -3.71 -5.08 -27.72
CA PRO A 56 -2.77 -5.56 -28.76
C PRO A 56 -2.67 -4.61 -29.95
N ASP A 57 -3.74 -3.87 -30.27
CA ASP A 57 -3.80 -2.97 -31.43
C ASP A 57 -3.16 -1.60 -31.16
N GLN A 58 -2.63 -1.39 -29.96
CA GLN A 58 -2.02 -0.14 -29.56
C GLN A 58 -0.49 -0.20 -29.64
N SER A 59 0.14 0.96 -29.85
CA SER A 59 1.59 1.04 -29.71
C SER A 59 2.00 0.63 -28.27
N SER A 60 3.22 0.12 -28.09
CA SER A 60 3.71 -0.30 -26.77
C SER A 60 3.58 0.81 -25.72
N PHE A 61 3.79 2.07 -26.10
CA PHE A 61 3.60 3.24 -25.24
C PHE A 61 2.13 3.41 -24.82
N VAL A 62 1.21 3.44 -25.78
CA VAL A 62 -0.23 3.62 -25.52
C VAL A 62 -0.78 2.44 -24.71
N GLY A 63 -0.39 1.20 -25.04
CA GLY A 63 -0.77 0.00 -24.29
C GLY A 63 -0.30 0.05 -22.83
N THR A 64 0.91 0.50 -22.58
CA THR A 64 1.45 0.68 -21.20
C THR A 64 0.70 1.79 -20.47
N MET A 65 0.41 2.90 -21.12
CA MET A 65 -0.40 4.00 -20.55
C MET A 65 -1.80 3.52 -20.15
N LEU A 66 -2.47 2.75 -21.01
CA LEU A 66 -3.79 2.18 -20.75
C LEU A 66 -3.74 1.17 -19.59
N ALA A 67 -2.72 0.32 -19.52
CA ALA A 67 -2.51 -0.61 -18.42
C ALA A 67 -2.29 0.13 -17.08
N PHE A 68 -1.52 1.22 -17.06
CA PHE A 68 -1.38 2.05 -15.87
C PHE A 68 -2.63 2.88 -15.55
N ALA A 69 -3.42 3.28 -16.56
CA ALA A 69 -4.71 3.94 -16.33
C ALA A 69 -5.69 3.00 -15.62
N THR A 70 -5.77 1.73 -16.02
CA THR A 70 -6.60 0.73 -15.30
C THR A 70 -6.07 0.48 -13.88
N PHE A 71 -4.75 0.50 -13.66
CA PHE A 71 -4.16 0.44 -12.33
C PHE A 71 -4.59 1.64 -11.47
N ALA A 72 -4.55 2.86 -12.01
CA ALA A 72 -4.93 4.08 -11.32
C ALA A 72 -6.41 4.09 -10.89
N VAL A 73 -7.32 3.54 -11.70
CA VAL A 73 -8.75 3.42 -11.36
C VAL A 73 -8.95 2.66 -10.05
N GLY A 74 -8.14 1.63 -9.78
CA GLY A 74 -8.17 0.94 -8.50
C GLY A 74 -7.96 1.87 -7.29
N PHE A 75 -7.13 2.91 -7.41
CA PHE A 75 -6.95 3.90 -6.35
C PHE A 75 -8.07 4.93 -6.27
N VAL A 76 -8.64 5.32 -7.41
CA VAL A 76 -9.75 6.29 -7.47
C VAL A 76 -10.98 5.79 -6.71
N VAL A 77 -11.23 4.48 -6.75
CA VAL A 77 -12.41 3.86 -6.12
C VAL A 77 -12.20 3.56 -4.64
N ARG A 78 -10.96 3.47 -4.15
CA ARG A 78 -10.65 3.14 -2.74
C ARG A 78 -11.32 4.06 -1.71
N PRO A 79 -11.33 5.40 -1.85
CA PRO A 79 -12.01 6.27 -0.88
C PRO A 79 -13.49 5.92 -0.71
N ILE A 80 -14.17 5.58 -1.81
CA ILE A 80 -15.59 5.18 -1.80
C ILE A 80 -15.74 3.84 -1.07
N GLY A 81 -14.89 2.86 -1.37
CA GLY A 81 -14.84 1.57 -0.69
C GLY A 81 -14.60 1.71 0.81
N GLY A 82 -13.65 2.57 1.20
CA GLY A 82 -13.37 2.86 2.61
C GLY A 82 -14.56 3.41 3.37
N PHE A 83 -15.32 4.30 2.75
CA PHE A 83 -16.54 4.84 3.32
C PHE A 83 -17.64 3.77 3.46
N VAL A 84 -17.90 3.00 2.42
CA VAL A 84 -18.95 1.97 2.40
C VAL A 84 -18.62 0.83 3.36
N PHE A 85 -17.41 0.28 3.32
CA PHE A 85 -16.99 -0.80 4.22
C PHE A 85 -16.78 -0.34 5.65
N GLY A 86 -16.45 0.93 5.88
CA GLY A 86 -16.49 1.52 7.21
C GLY A 86 -17.89 1.45 7.81
N HIS A 87 -18.91 1.89 7.06
CA HIS A 87 -20.30 1.85 7.49
C HIS A 87 -20.84 0.41 7.68
N ILE A 88 -20.50 -0.50 6.77
CA ILE A 88 -20.84 -1.91 6.89
C ILE A 88 -20.19 -2.51 8.14
N GLY A 89 -18.91 -2.19 8.39
CA GLY A 89 -18.16 -2.67 9.55
C GLY A 89 -18.77 -2.27 10.89
N ASP A 90 -19.34 -1.07 10.95
CA ASP A 90 -20.06 -0.60 12.14
C ASP A 90 -21.38 -1.36 12.37
N ARG A 91 -21.99 -1.95 11.33
CA ARG A 91 -23.24 -2.71 11.43
C ARG A 91 -23.05 -4.21 11.67
N ILE A 92 -22.21 -4.87 10.87
CA ILE A 92 -22.05 -6.33 10.90
C ILE A 92 -20.80 -6.80 11.66
N GLY A 93 -19.97 -5.85 12.14
CA GLY A 93 -18.70 -6.09 12.83
C GLY A 93 -17.48 -6.09 11.91
N ARG A 94 -16.34 -5.64 12.46
CA ARG A 94 -15.10 -5.46 11.69
C ARG A 94 -14.55 -6.77 11.12
N LYS A 95 -14.59 -7.86 11.90
CA LYS A 95 -14.11 -9.18 11.48
C LYS A 95 -14.82 -9.69 10.23
N ARG A 96 -16.16 -9.59 10.19
CA ARG A 96 -16.97 -10.01 9.04
C ARG A 96 -16.74 -9.12 7.83
N THR A 97 -16.62 -7.82 8.04
CA THR A 97 -16.34 -6.85 6.97
C THR A 97 -14.99 -7.11 6.34
N LEU A 98 -13.95 -7.32 7.15
CA LEU A 98 -12.60 -7.65 6.67
C LEU A 98 -12.55 -8.99 5.91
N ALA A 99 -13.33 -10.00 6.33
CA ALA A 99 -13.44 -11.24 5.58
C ALA A 99 -14.16 -11.02 4.24
N LEU A 100 -15.20 -10.18 4.21
CA LEU A 100 -15.93 -9.85 2.98
C LEU A 100 -15.06 -9.08 1.99
N THR A 101 -14.30 -8.08 2.44
CA THR A 101 -13.39 -7.31 1.58
C THR A 101 -12.30 -8.20 0.99
N MET A 102 -11.70 -9.08 1.80
CA MET A 102 -10.71 -10.05 1.33
C MET A 102 -11.30 -11.02 0.28
N LEU A 103 -12.52 -11.54 0.52
CA LEU A 103 -13.18 -12.41 -0.44
C LEU A 103 -13.51 -11.70 -1.75
N LEU A 104 -14.03 -10.47 -1.69
CA LEU A 104 -14.32 -9.68 -2.90
C LEU A 104 -13.05 -9.38 -3.69
N MET A 105 -11.97 -9.00 -3.00
CA MET A 105 -10.70 -8.70 -3.64
C MET A 105 -10.10 -9.95 -4.30
N GLY A 106 -10.03 -11.05 -3.58
CA GLY A 106 -9.50 -12.30 -4.11
C GLY A 106 -10.34 -12.90 -5.24
N ALA A 107 -11.67 -12.81 -5.15
CA ALA A 107 -12.55 -13.22 -6.24
C ALA A 107 -12.31 -12.37 -7.49
N ALA A 108 -12.20 -11.05 -7.36
CA ALA A 108 -11.87 -10.16 -8.48
C ALA A 108 -10.51 -10.52 -9.10
N THR A 109 -9.48 -10.77 -8.26
CA THR A 109 -8.16 -11.19 -8.73
C THR A 109 -8.21 -12.52 -9.47
N ALA A 110 -8.87 -13.52 -8.91
CA ALA A 110 -9.01 -14.84 -9.54
C ALA A 110 -9.77 -14.76 -10.88
N LEU A 111 -10.83 -13.96 -10.94
CA LEU A 111 -11.59 -13.71 -12.18
C LEU A 111 -10.72 -13.03 -13.25
N MET A 112 -9.81 -12.13 -12.89
CA MET A 112 -8.82 -11.58 -13.84
C MET A 112 -7.95 -12.69 -14.45
N GLY A 113 -7.61 -13.72 -13.68
CA GLY A 113 -6.82 -14.86 -14.14
C GLY A 113 -7.52 -15.73 -15.20
N VAL A 114 -8.85 -15.74 -15.22
CA VAL A 114 -9.63 -16.50 -16.23
C VAL A 114 -10.22 -15.63 -17.34
N LEU A 115 -9.92 -14.33 -17.33
CA LEU A 115 -10.45 -13.39 -18.31
C LEU A 115 -10.00 -13.74 -19.74
N PRO A 116 -10.90 -13.77 -20.74
CA PRO A 116 -10.51 -13.88 -22.13
C PRO A 116 -9.68 -12.67 -22.58
N THR A 117 -8.78 -12.87 -23.53
CA THR A 117 -7.92 -11.82 -24.10
C THR A 117 -8.67 -10.93 -25.09
N ALA A 118 -8.11 -9.76 -25.44
CA ALA A 118 -8.67 -8.92 -26.49
C ALA A 118 -8.70 -9.62 -27.86
N ALA A 119 -7.78 -10.54 -28.13
CA ALA A 119 -7.82 -11.36 -29.34
C ALA A 119 -9.05 -12.29 -29.42
N GLN A 120 -9.63 -12.66 -28.28
CA GLN A 120 -10.78 -13.57 -28.21
C GLN A 120 -12.13 -12.84 -28.18
N ILE A 121 -12.23 -11.75 -27.42
CA ILE A 121 -13.51 -11.03 -27.19
C ILE A 121 -13.43 -9.53 -27.49
N GLY A 122 -12.38 -9.07 -28.18
CA GLY A 122 -12.22 -7.68 -28.57
C GLY A 122 -12.19 -6.69 -27.40
N VAL A 123 -12.85 -5.56 -27.58
CA VAL A 123 -12.91 -4.46 -26.61
C VAL A 123 -13.59 -4.84 -25.29
N LEU A 124 -14.34 -5.93 -25.24
CA LEU A 124 -14.96 -6.40 -23.98
C LEU A 124 -13.93 -6.87 -22.96
N ALA A 125 -12.76 -7.37 -23.41
CA ALA A 125 -11.70 -7.82 -22.50
C ALA A 125 -11.16 -6.70 -21.60
N PRO A 126 -10.68 -5.55 -22.11
CA PRO A 126 -10.24 -4.45 -21.26
C PRO A 126 -11.38 -3.83 -20.42
N ILE A 127 -12.62 -3.84 -20.89
CA ILE A 127 -13.77 -3.37 -20.10
C ILE A 127 -13.98 -4.28 -18.87
N LEU A 128 -13.99 -5.59 -19.05
CA LEU A 128 -14.13 -6.54 -17.96
C LEU A 128 -12.94 -6.45 -16.98
N LEU A 129 -11.71 -6.30 -17.49
CA LEU A 129 -10.54 -6.06 -16.66
C LEU A 129 -10.72 -4.81 -15.79
N LEU A 130 -11.22 -3.72 -16.36
CA LEU A 130 -11.49 -2.47 -15.66
C LEU A 130 -12.56 -2.65 -14.58
N VAL A 131 -13.66 -3.35 -14.89
CA VAL A 131 -14.73 -3.66 -13.90
C VAL A 131 -14.17 -4.45 -12.73
N LEU A 132 -13.39 -5.49 -12.98
CA LEU A 132 -12.77 -6.28 -11.92
C LEU A 132 -11.77 -5.44 -11.10
N ARG A 133 -11.06 -4.51 -11.74
CA ARG A 133 -10.17 -3.58 -11.06
C ARG A 133 -10.91 -2.60 -10.16
N VAL A 134 -12.08 -2.12 -10.57
CA VAL A 134 -12.98 -1.31 -9.75
C VAL A 134 -13.42 -2.10 -8.51
N VAL A 135 -13.87 -3.35 -8.67
CA VAL A 135 -14.26 -4.22 -7.54
C VAL A 135 -13.09 -4.45 -6.57
N GLN A 136 -11.90 -4.76 -7.10
CA GLN A 136 -10.69 -4.97 -6.30
C GLN A 136 -10.29 -3.70 -5.52
N GLY A 137 -10.28 -2.54 -6.19
CA GLY A 137 -9.96 -1.26 -5.56
C GLY A 137 -10.98 -0.85 -4.50
N PHE A 138 -12.26 -1.07 -4.76
CA PHE A 138 -13.35 -0.82 -3.82
C PHE A 138 -13.20 -1.66 -2.54
N ALA A 139 -12.90 -2.94 -2.66
CA ALA A 139 -12.69 -3.83 -1.53
C ALA A 139 -11.52 -3.38 -0.63
N LEU A 140 -10.42 -2.89 -1.21
CA LEU A 140 -9.20 -2.52 -0.48
C LEU A 140 -9.31 -1.20 0.33
N GLY A 141 -10.40 -0.43 0.16
CA GLY A 141 -10.50 0.95 0.67
C GLY A 141 -10.46 1.14 2.18
N GLY A 142 -10.88 0.17 2.99
CA GLY A 142 -11.10 0.36 4.43
C GLY A 142 -10.03 -0.23 5.37
N GLU A 143 -9.02 -0.90 4.89
CA GLU A 143 -8.26 -1.88 5.66
C GLU A 143 -7.01 -1.34 6.35
N TRP A 144 -6.20 -0.54 5.64
CA TRP A 144 -4.89 -0.09 6.13
C TRP A 144 -4.95 0.73 7.43
N ALA A 145 -5.87 1.67 7.51
CA ALA A 145 -6.00 2.52 8.71
C ALA A 145 -6.34 1.69 9.95
N GLY A 146 -7.22 0.69 9.81
CA GLY A 146 -7.55 -0.24 10.88
C GLY A 146 -6.35 -1.04 11.38
N ALA A 147 -5.54 -1.58 10.47
CA ALA A 147 -4.35 -2.34 10.82
C ALA A 147 -3.30 -1.50 11.56
N VAL A 148 -3.05 -0.26 11.09
CA VAL A 148 -2.12 0.67 11.74
C VAL A 148 -2.60 1.07 13.12
N LEU A 149 -3.87 1.46 13.27
CA LEU A 149 -4.42 1.87 14.56
C LEU A 149 -4.44 0.73 15.55
N LEU A 150 -4.80 -0.47 15.12
CA LEU A 150 -4.73 -1.66 15.96
C LEU A 150 -3.32 -1.87 16.52
N ALA A 151 -2.31 -1.77 15.67
CA ALA A 151 -0.91 -1.96 16.07
C ALA A 151 -0.43 -0.85 17.01
N VAL A 152 -0.74 0.42 16.73
CA VAL A 152 -0.27 1.57 17.51
C VAL A 152 -0.99 1.70 18.85
N GLU A 153 -2.32 1.51 18.89
CA GLU A 153 -3.13 1.72 20.10
C GLU A 153 -2.95 0.62 21.14
N HIS A 154 -2.65 -0.62 20.72
CA HIS A 154 -2.36 -1.72 21.64
C HIS A 154 -0.88 -1.82 22.05
N SER A 155 -0.02 -0.96 21.48
CA SER A 155 1.41 -0.98 21.81
C SER A 155 1.75 -0.10 23.03
N PRO A 156 2.79 -0.46 23.80
CA PRO A 156 3.35 0.42 24.80
C PRO A 156 3.77 1.76 24.17
N ARG A 157 3.54 2.87 24.88
CA ARG A 157 3.82 4.22 24.36
C ARG A 157 5.23 4.39 23.79
N HIS A 158 6.23 3.78 24.44
CA HIS A 158 7.64 3.84 24.04
C HIS A 158 8.01 2.93 22.86
N ARG A 159 7.07 2.15 22.30
CA ARG A 159 7.27 1.24 21.16
C ARG A 159 6.24 1.42 20.03
N ARG A 160 5.53 2.51 20.03
CA ARG A 160 4.50 2.80 19.01
C ARG A 160 5.08 2.88 17.60
N GLY A 161 6.31 3.37 17.45
CA GLY A 161 7.02 3.39 16.16
C GLY A 161 7.26 1.99 15.62
N LEU A 162 7.84 1.12 16.45
CA LEU A 162 8.05 -0.29 16.08
C LEU A 162 6.74 -0.97 15.67
N PHE A 163 5.71 -0.91 16.53
CA PHE A 163 4.45 -1.60 16.25
C PHE A 163 3.71 -0.98 15.07
N GLY A 164 3.78 0.34 14.87
CA GLY A 164 3.20 1.03 13.70
C GLY A 164 3.88 0.69 12.38
N SER A 165 5.13 0.21 12.40
CA SER A 165 5.85 -0.26 11.21
C SER A 165 5.46 -1.69 10.79
N ILE A 166 4.90 -2.50 11.68
CA ILE A 166 4.58 -3.92 11.42
C ILE A 166 3.56 -4.11 10.27
N PRO A 167 2.45 -3.36 10.19
CA PRO A 167 1.54 -3.48 9.05
C PRO A 167 2.22 -3.19 7.70
N GLN A 168 3.23 -2.32 7.68
CA GLN A 168 3.98 -1.97 6.48
C GLN A 168 4.86 -3.13 5.98
N VAL A 169 5.32 -4.01 6.89
CA VAL A 169 6.03 -5.25 6.50
C VAL A 169 5.16 -6.11 5.61
N GLY A 170 3.85 -6.24 5.92
CA GLY A 170 2.91 -6.99 5.09
C GLY A 170 2.80 -6.45 3.65
N LEU A 171 2.84 -5.14 3.47
CA LEU A 171 2.86 -4.52 2.14
C LEU A 171 4.14 -4.89 1.36
N ALA A 172 5.30 -4.80 2.00
CA ALA A 172 6.57 -5.14 1.38
C ALA A 172 6.64 -6.63 0.98
N LEU A 173 6.17 -7.52 1.86
CA LEU A 173 6.07 -8.95 1.59
C LEU A 173 5.06 -9.26 0.50
N GLY A 174 3.93 -8.53 0.43
CA GLY A 174 2.94 -8.67 -0.64
C GLY A 174 3.51 -8.33 -2.01
N LEU A 175 4.28 -7.24 -2.11
CA LEU A 175 5.01 -6.90 -3.34
C LEU A 175 6.05 -7.96 -3.69
N ALA A 176 6.86 -8.38 -2.72
CA ALA A 176 7.88 -9.40 -2.95
C ALA A 176 7.28 -10.74 -3.40
N LEU A 177 6.14 -11.13 -2.82
CA LEU A 177 5.43 -12.35 -3.21
C LEU A 177 4.83 -12.21 -4.62
N GLY A 178 4.19 -11.07 -4.93
CA GLY A 178 3.60 -10.80 -6.25
C GLY A 178 4.63 -10.81 -7.37
N THR A 179 5.77 -10.13 -7.19
CA THR A 179 6.87 -10.14 -8.16
C THR A 179 7.60 -11.48 -8.18
N GLY A 180 7.82 -12.10 -7.02
CA GLY A 180 8.50 -13.39 -6.88
C GLY A 180 7.78 -14.55 -7.58
N VAL A 181 6.43 -14.59 -7.52
CA VAL A 181 5.64 -15.59 -8.26
C VAL A 181 5.85 -15.44 -9.78
N PHE A 182 5.90 -14.20 -10.28
CA PHE A 182 6.21 -13.97 -11.69
C PHE A 182 7.64 -14.40 -12.06
N VAL A 183 8.63 -14.21 -11.17
CA VAL A 183 9.99 -14.74 -11.36
C VAL A 183 9.96 -16.26 -11.49
N LEU A 184 9.35 -16.96 -10.54
CA LEU A 184 9.27 -18.41 -10.55
C LEU A 184 8.60 -18.94 -11.82
N LEU A 185 7.47 -18.35 -12.21
CA LEU A 185 6.76 -18.78 -13.42
C LEU A 185 7.60 -18.53 -14.69
N GLN A 186 8.35 -17.43 -14.78
CA GLN A 186 9.21 -17.16 -15.93
C GLN A 186 10.50 -18.02 -15.95
N LEU A 187 10.92 -18.56 -14.81
CA LEU A 187 12.03 -19.53 -14.75
C LEU A 187 11.59 -20.95 -15.16
N TRP A 188 10.33 -21.30 -14.91
CA TRP A 188 9.82 -22.66 -15.18
C TRP A 188 9.13 -22.79 -16.53
N LEU A 189 8.60 -21.71 -17.07
CA LEU A 189 7.85 -21.68 -18.32
C LEU A 189 8.67 -21.01 -19.42
N SER A 190 8.47 -21.44 -20.68
CA SER A 190 8.97 -20.67 -21.81
C SER A 190 8.32 -19.29 -21.87
N ALA A 191 8.97 -18.33 -22.54
CA ALA A 191 8.41 -16.98 -22.70
C ALA A 191 7.02 -17.00 -23.36
N GLU A 192 6.79 -17.87 -24.32
CA GLU A 192 5.51 -18.06 -24.98
C GLU A 192 4.45 -18.64 -24.04
N ALA A 193 4.78 -19.70 -23.29
CA ALA A 193 3.89 -20.31 -22.30
C ALA A 193 3.52 -19.30 -21.19
N PHE A 194 4.49 -18.49 -20.73
CA PHE A 194 4.24 -17.45 -19.75
C PHE A 194 3.26 -16.39 -20.29
N GLN A 195 3.44 -15.91 -21.53
CA GLN A 195 2.55 -14.91 -22.13
C GLN A 195 1.15 -15.47 -22.43
N THR A 196 1.04 -16.76 -22.75
CA THR A 196 -0.25 -17.39 -23.10
C THR A 196 -1.09 -17.70 -21.86
N TYR A 197 -0.51 -18.40 -20.88
CA TYR A 197 -1.25 -18.87 -19.70
C TYR A 197 -0.50 -18.71 -18.36
N GLY A 198 0.83 -18.57 -18.37
CA GLY A 198 1.63 -18.60 -17.15
C GLY A 198 1.24 -17.47 -16.16
N TRP A 199 1.03 -16.27 -16.64
CA TRP A 199 0.59 -15.17 -15.81
C TRP A 199 -0.77 -15.41 -15.12
N ARG A 200 -1.65 -16.21 -15.74
CA ARG A 200 -2.96 -16.59 -15.18
C ARG A 200 -2.83 -17.45 -13.93
N ILE A 201 -1.80 -18.30 -13.87
CA ILE A 201 -1.49 -19.15 -12.71
C ILE A 201 -1.27 -18.29 -11.47
N ALA A 202 -0.53 -17.17 -11.60
CA ALA A 202 -0.29 -16.25 -10.51
C ALA A 202 -1.61 -15.65 -9.96
N PHE A 203 -2.53 -15.27 -10.85
CA PHE A 203 -3.85 -14.75 -10.45
C PHE A 203 -4.73 -15.82 -9.81
N LEU A 204 -4.72 -17.05 -10.31
CA LEU A 204 -5.48 -18.16 -9.75
C LEU A 204 -4.91 -18.63 -8.40
N PHE A 205 -3.61 -18.50 -8.17
CA PHE A 205 -2.98 -18.77 -6.88
C PHE A 205 -3.52 -17.89 -5.76
N SER A 206 -4.05 -16.70 -6.09
CA SER A 206 -4.76 -15.84 -5.16
C SER A 206 -5.89 -16.56 -4.41
N VAL A 207 -6.61 -17.47 -5.06
CA VAL A 207 -7.68 -18.27 -4.41
C VAL A 207 -7.13 -18.99 -3.19
N VAL A 208 -5.97 -19.64 -3.32
CA VAL A 208 -5.34 -20.40 -2.22
C VAL A 208 -4.96 -19.45 -1.09
N LEU A 209 -4.36 -18.30 -1.43
CA LEU A 209 -3.95 -17.30 -0.43
C LEU A 209 -5.16 -16.69 0.30
N VAL A 210 -6.23 -16.39 -0.43
CA VAL A 210 -7.45 -15.81 0.16
C VAL A 210 -8.15 -16.81 1.09
N VAL A 211 -8.29 -18.07 0.68
CA VAL A 211 -8.85 -19.12 1.55
C VAL A 211 -8.02 -19.23 2.83
N PHE A 212 -6.69 -19.28 2.71
CA PHE A 212 -5.80 -19.30 3.86
C PHE A 212 -5.96 -18.05 4.75
N GLY A 213 -6.00 -16.85 4.15
CA GLY A 213 -6.17 -15.58 4.87
C GLY A 213 -7.50 -15.49 5.61
N VAL A 214 -8.59 -15.93 4.98
CA VAL A 214 -9.92 -15.99 5.60
C VAL A 214 -9.92 -16.96 6.80
N VAL A 215 -9.34 -18.16 6.65
CA VAL A 215 -9.23 -19.13 7.75
C VAL A 215 -8.43 -18.55 8.92
N VAL A 216 -7.30 -17.89 8.65
CA VAL A 216 -6.48 -17.24 9.69
C VAL A 216 -7.28 -16.15 10.40
N ARG A 217 -8.00 -15.30 9.66
CA ARG A 217 -8.83 -14.21 10.25
C ARG A 217 -9.97 -14.75 11.11
N PHE A 218 -10.60 -15.86 10.73
CA PHE A 218 -11.66 -16.45 11.56
C PHE A 218 -11.13 -17.06 12.87
N ARG A 219 -9.84 -17.45 12.94
CA ARG A 219 -9.22 -17.98 14.15
C ARG A 219 -8.73 -16.89 15.12
N VAL A 220 -8.57 -15.63 14.68
CA VAL A 220 -8.19 -14.52 15.57
C VAL A 220 -9.46 -13.97 16.23
N ALA A 221 -9.41 -13.80 17.56
CA ALA A 221 -10.51 -13.20 18.33
C ALA A 221 -10.72 -11.73 17.95
N GLU A 222 -11.95 -11.25 18.05
CA GLU A 222 -12.28 -9.81 17.94
C GLU A 222 -11.50 -9.04 19.02
N THR A 223 -11.10 -7.81 18.74
CA THR A 223 -10.29 -7.05 19.68
C THR A 223 -11.11 -6.52 20.85
N PRO A 224 -10.60 -6.59 22.11
CA PRO A 224 -11.29 -6.06 23.28
C PRO A 224 -11.66 -4.58 23.18
N ALA A 225 -10.89 -3.81 22.39
CA ALA A 225 -11.17 -2.38 22.13
C ALA A 225 -12.41 -2.18 21.29
N PHE A 226 -12.72 -3.08 20.36
CA PHE A 226 -13.95 -3.02 19.56
C PHE A 226 -15.18 -3.41 20.39
N GLU A 227 -15.03 -4.38 21.29
CA GLU A 227 -16.10 -4.76 22.22
C GLU A 227 -16.46 -3.60 23.15
N LYS A 228 -15.46 -2.85 23.67
CA LYS A 228 -15.68 -1.65 24.47
C LYS A 228 -16.35 -0.50 23.68
N LEU A 229 -15.93 -0.25 22.43
CA LEU A 229 -16.56 0.77 21.59
C LEU A 229 -18.00 0.43 21.18
N ARG A 230 -18.38 -0.84 21.25
CA ARG A 230 -19.77 -1.27 21.03
C ARG A 230 -20.67 -0.95 22.22
N ASP A 231 -20.11 -0.99 23.42
CA ASP A 231 -20.85 -0.80 24.68
C ASP A 231 -20.94 0.70 25.08
N ASP A 232 -19.96 1.51 24.64
CA ASP A 232 -19.97 2.97 24.86
C ASP A 232 -20.59 3.67 23.63
N ASP A 233 -21.82 4.14 23.74
CA ASP A 233 -22.62 4.79 22.67
C ASP A 233 -22.07 6.17 22.21
N GLU A 234 -20.74 6.41 22.33
CA GLU A 234 -20.01 7.63 21.95
C GLU A 234 -19.65 7.69 20.46
N ARG A 235 -20.51 7.23 19.58
CA ARG A 235 -20.29 7.27 18.12
C ARG A 235 -20.54 8.68 17.59
N SER A 236 -19.50 9.28 17.00
CA SER A 236 -19.72 10.51 16.22
C SER A 236 -20.66 10.22 15.04
N ALA A 237 -21.76 10.97 14.95
CA ALA A 237 -22.77 10.77 13.92
C ALA A 237 -22.23 11.02 12.49
N VAL A 238 -21.20 11.87 12.30
CA VAL A 238 -20.59 12.14 10.98
C VAL A 238 -19.10 12.52 11.11
N PRO A 239 -18.18 11.59 11.41
CA PRO A 239 -16.75 11.89 11.60
C PRO A 239 -16.09 12.55 10.39
N VAL A 240 -16.56 12.25 9.17
CA VAL A 240 -16.01 12.80 7.92
C VAL A 240 -16.16 14.33 7.86
N LYS A 241 -17.26 14.91 8.33
CA LYS A 241 -17.43 16.37 8.35
C LYS A 241 -16.49 17.06 9.34
N GLU A 242 -16.13 16.38 10.43
CA GLU A 242 -15.25 16.94 11.46
C GLU A 242 -13.82 17.11 10.98
N ILE A 243 -13.29 16.18 10.18
CA ILE A 243 -11.91 16.25 9.68
C ILE A 243 -11.71 17.33 8.60
N PHE A 244 -12.79 17.82 7.99
CA PHE A 244 -12.77 18.95 7.04
C PHE A 244 -13.15 20.29 7.67
N ARG A 245 -13.26 20.35 9.00
CA ARG A 245 -13.48 21.60 9.76
C ARG A 245 -12.24 21.98 10.57
N PRO A 246 -12.00 23.29 10.83
CA PRO A 246 -10.96 23.70 11.77
C PRO A 246 -11.22 23.11 13.18
N PRO A 247 -10.17 22.65 13.89
CA PRO A 247 -8.74 22.68 13.58
C PRO A 247 -8.23 21.48 12.75
N ALA A 248 -9.05 20.42 12.57
CA ALA A 248 -8.63 19.16 11.94
C ALA A 248 -8.31 19.32 10.42
N LEU A 249 -8.94 20.28 9.74
CA LEU A 249 -8.69 20.57 8.31
C LEU A 249 -7.22 20.79 8.02
N ARG A 250 -6.49 21.52 8.88
CA ARG A 250 -5.06 21.75 8.71
C ARG A 250 -4.27 20.43 8.74
N SER A 251 -4.55 19.56 9.70
CA SER A 251 -3.90 18.25 9.81
C SER A 251 -4.24 17.35 8.61
N THR A 252 -5.49 17.41 8.13
CA THR A 252 -5.93 16.67 6.93
C THR A 252 -5.17 17.12 5.68
N VAL A 253 -5.15 18.42 5.38
CA VAL A 253 -4.49 18.98 4.19
C VAL A 253 -2.97 18.73 4.24
N LEU A 254 -2.33 19.03 5.37
CA LEU A 254 -0.90 18.78 5.52
C LEU A 254 -0.57 17.28 5.47
N GLY A 255 -1.43 16.40 6.01
CA GLY A 255 -1.29 14.95 5.89
C GLY A 255 -1.38 14.47 4.44
N LEU A 256 -2.34 14.97 3.67
CA LEU A 256 -2.46 14.71 2.23
C LEU A 256 -1.20 15.11 1.49
N LEU A 257 -0.71 16.33 1.65
CA LEU A 257 0.51 16.82 1.00
C LEU A 257 1.77 16.07 1.49
N SER A 258 1.86 15.76 2.78
CA SER A 258 2.97 15.00 3.37
C SER A 258 3.11 13.60 2.76
N ARG A 259 2.00 12.96 2.38
CA ARG A 259 2.01 11.62 1.81
C ARG A 259 2.29 11.59 0.31
N TRP A 260 2.36 12.72 -0.37
CA TRP A 260 2.56 12.74 -1.84
C TRP A 260 3.90 12.09 -2.23
N GLY A 261 5.01 12.50 -1.61
CA GLY A 261 6.33 11.94 -1.92
C GLY A 261 6.44 10.46 -1.63
N GLU A 262 5.81 9.96 -0.53
CA GLU A 262 5.84 8.54 -0.21
C GLU A 262 5.07 7.71 -1.25
N GLY A 263 3.83 8.11 -1.57
CA GLY A 263 3.02 7.39 -2.55
C GLY A 263 3.65 7.40 -3.94
N ALA A 264 4.26 8.53 -4.35
CA ALA A 264 5.02 8.64 -5.59
C ALA A 264 6.26 7.73 -5.57
N ALA A 265 7.02 7.74 -4.48
CA ALA A 265 8.23 6.92 -4.34
C ALA A 265 7.91 5.42 -4.44
N PHE A 266 6.91 4.94 -3.67
CA PHE A 266 6.58 3.52 -3.68
C PHE A 266 6.18 3.04 -5.08
N ASN A 267 5.29 3.78 -5.75
CA ASN A 267 4.81 3.38 -7.07
C ASN A 267 5.83 3.62 -8.20
N THR A 268 6.80 4.49 -7.98
CA THR A 268 7.97 4.60 -8.85
C THR A 268 8.80 3.32 -8.77
N TRP A 269 9.28 2.97 -7.57
CA TRP A 269 10.22 1.86 -7.40
C TRP A 269 9.58 0.49 -7.57
N GLY A 270 8.40 0.28 -6.98
CA GLY A 270 7.74 -1.03 -6.97
C GLY A 270 6.90 -1.35 -8.20
N VAL A 271 6.52 -0.35 -9.01
CA VAL A 271 5.62 -0.55 -10.16
C VAL A 271 6.23 0.00 -11.45
N PHE A 272 6.46 1.33 -11.50
CA PHE A 272 6.88 2.01 -12.73
C PHE A 272 8.24 1.52 -13.24
N THR A 273 9.23 1.31 -12.35
CA THR A 273 10.59 0.91 -12.77
C THR A 273 10.61 -0.46 -13.44
N ILE A 274 9.64 -1.35 -13.18
CA ILE A 274 9.53 -2.65 -13.88
C ILE A 274 9.30 -2.41 -15.37
N ALA A 275 8.30 -1.60 -15.70
CA ALA A 275 8.02 -1.27 -17.10
C ALA A 275 9.19 -0.47 -17.72
N TYR A 276 9.69 0.55 -17.02
CA TYR A 276 10.80 1.39 -17.49
C TYR A 276 12.06 0.55 -17.80
N ALA A 277 12.47 -0.32 -16.91
CA ALA A 277 13.64 -1.16 -17.07
C ALA A 277 13.48 -2.16 -18.24
N THR A 278 12.29 -2.72 -18.41
CA THR A 278 12.06 -3.76 -19.43
C THR A 278 11.73 -3.19 -20.81
N THR A 279 11.00 -2.06 -20.89
CA THR A 279 10.56 -1.51 -22.18
C THR A 279 11.46 -0.40 -22.70
N THR A 280 12.01 0.45 -21.82
CA THR A 280 12.85 1.59 -22.20
C THR A 280 14.34 1.26 -22.15
N LEU A 281 14.79 0.59 -21.09
CA LEU A 281 16.19 0.21 -20.94
C LEU A 281 16.51 -1.17 -21.52
N HIS A 282 15.50 -1.92 -21.98
CA HIS A 282 15.61 -3.25 -22.57
C HIS A 282 16.34 -4.29 -21.70
N LEU A 283 16.25 -4.12 -20.37
CA LEU A 283 16.79 -5.09 -19.42
C LEU A 283 15.90 -6.34 -19.38
N GLY A 284 16.52 -7.49 -19.08
CA GLY A 284 15.80 -8.77 -18.99
C GLY A 284 14.71 -8.74 -17.92
N LYS A 285 13.51 -9.24 -18.22
CA LYS A 285 12.35 -9.25 -17.32
C LYS A 285 12.65 -9.96 -16.00
N VAL A 286 13.24 -11.16 -16.06
CA VAL A 286 13.55 -11.98 -14.86
C VAL A 286 14.56 -11.27 -13.94
N PRO A 287 15.73 -10.80 -14.41
CA PRO A 287 16.65 -10.02 -13.58
C PRO A 287 16.01 -8.80 -12.92
N VAL A 288 15.21 -8.03 -13.67
CA VAL A 288 14.50 -6.84 -13.14
C VAL A 288 13.56 -7.23 -11.99
N LEU A 289 12.75 -8.28 -12.17
CA LEU A 289 11.82 -8.74 -11.12
C LEU A 289 12.58 -9.30 -9.90
N ILE A 290 13.70 -10.00 -10.08
CA ILE A 290 14.53 -10.46 -8.98
C ILE A 290 15.05 -9.27 -8.17
N VAL A 291 15.51 -8.21 -8.82
CA VAL A 291 15.98 -7.00 -8.14
C VAL A 291 14.87 -6.32 -7.37
N VAL A 292 13.67 -6.16 -7.97
CA VAL A 292 12.52 -5.55 -7.27
C VAL A 292 12.09 -6.40 -6.07
N THR A 293 12.04 -7.72 -6.23
CA THR A 293 11.74 -8.67 -5.14
C THR A 293 12.77 -8.55 -4.01
N ALA A 294 14.06 -8.53 -4.33
CA ALA A 294 15.13 -8.39 -3.35
C ALA A 294 15.06 -7.04 -2.61
N ALA A 295 14.79 -5.95 -3.32
CA ALA A 295 14.62 -4.63 -2.72
C ALA A 295 13.38 -4.58 -1.79
N ALA A 296 12.27 -5.20 -2.17
CA ALA A 296 11.09 -5.31 -1.32
C ALA A 296 11.34 -6.17 -0.06
N LEU A 297 12.08 -7.26 -0.17
CA LEU A 297 12.49 -8.08 0.98
C LEU A 297 13.44 -7.31 1.91
N LEU A 298 14.41 -6.58 1.36
CA LEU A 298 15.29 -5.71 2.15
C LEU A 298 14.48 -4.63 2.87
N MET A 299 13.52 -4.02 2.19
CA MET A 299 12.59 -3.06 2.79
C MET A 299 11.82 -3.70 3.94
N ALA A 300 11.27 -4.91 3.77
CA ALA A 300 10.53 -5.63 4.82
C ALA A 300 11.37 -5.82 6.10
N VAL A 301 12.66 -6.14 5.95
CA VAL A 301 13.60 -6.28 7.07
C VAL A 301 13.91 -4.95 7.74
N LEU A 302 14.03 -3.86 6.98
CA LEU A 302 14.42 -2.55 7.49
C LEU A 302 13.24 -1.73 8.06
N LEU A 303 11.99 -2.04 7.71
CA LEU A 303 10.82 -1.35 8.24
C LEU A 303 10.74 -1.34 9.77
N PRO A 304 10.92 -2.47 10.49
CA PRO A 304 10.97 -2.46 11.96
C PRO A 304 12.12 -1.61 12.51
N VAL A 305 13.27 -1.57 11.84
CA VAL A 305 14.41 -0.72 12.22
C VAL A 305 14.01 0.75 12.14
N SER A 306 13.35 1.17 11.07
CA SER A 306 12.79 2.52 10.95
C SER A 306 11.78 2.83 12.06
N GLY A 307 10.92 1.87 12.42
CA GLY A 307 10.00 1.99 13.55
C GLY A 307 10.74 2.23 14.89
N LEU A 308 11.83 1.50 15.13
CA LEU A 308 12.68 1.72 16.32
C LEU A 308 13.36 3.09 16.29
N LEU A 309 13.81 3.56 15.15
CA LEU A 309 14.34 4.92 15.00
C LEU A 309 13.26 5.98 15.29
N ALA A 310 12.03 5.74 14.85
CA ALA A 310 10.90 6.61 15.16
C ALA A 310 10.57 6.67 16.66
N ASP A 311 10.72 5.54 17.38
CA ASP A 311 10.58 5.50 18.84
C ASP A 311 11.72 6.26 19.56
N LYS A 312 12.95 6.18 19.03
CA LYS A 312 14.13 6.82 19.63
C LYS A 312 14.19 8.33 19.41
N PHE A 313 13.87 8.80 18.19
CA PHE A 313 13.99 10.21 17.82
C PHE A 313 12.63 10.91 17.78
N SER A 314 11.88 10.71 16.74
CA SER A 314 10.44 11.00 16.60
C SER A 314 9.93 10.47 15.25
N PRO A 315 8.67 10.05 15.13
CA PRO A 315 8.09 9.63 13.84
C PRO A 315 8.18 10.73 12.78
N LYS A 316 7.97 11.99 13.17
CA LYS A 316 8.05 13.16 12.29
C LYS A 316 9.47 13.39 11.74
N ALA A 317 10.49 13.31 12.60
CA ALA A 317 11.88 13.52 12.19
C ALA A 317 12.38 12.41 11.26
N VAL A 318 12.07 11.14 11.59
CA VAL A 318 12.44 9.98 10.77
C VAL A 318 11.75 10.04 9.41
N TYR A 319 10.46 10.37 9.38
CA TYR A 319 9.72 10.51 8.12
C TYR A 319 10.26 11.65 7.26
N ALA A 320 10.44 12.86 7.82
CA ALA A 320 10.92 14.02 7.08
C ALA A 320 12.34 13.82 6.53
N SER A 321 13.25 13.26 7.34
CA SER A 321 14.64 12.99 6.91
C SER A 321 14.71 11.93 5.82
N GLY A 322 13.89 10.89 5.91
CA GLY A 322 13.81 9.84 4.89
C GLY A 322 13.25 10.36 3.56
N ILE A 323 12.20 11.19 3.58
CA ILE A 323 11.68 11.84 2.36
C ILE A 323 12.71 12.83 1.77
N ALA A 324 13.47 13.54 2.61
CA ALA A 324 14.57 14.38 2.13
C ALA A 324 15.68 13.53 1.47
N ALA A 325 16.06 12.40 2.06
CA ALA A 325 16.98 11.44 1.46
C ALA A 325 16.45 10.88 0.13
N TYR A 326 15.13 10.61 0.04
CA TYR A 326 14.49 10.22 -1.22
C TYR A 326 14.67 11.30 -2.29
N ALA A 327 14.44 12.57 -1.99
CA ALA A 327 14.66 13.67 -2.94
C ALA A 327 16.09 13.67 -3.51
N VAL A 328 17.08 13.38 -2.67
CA VAL A 328 18.50 13.33 -3.06
C VAL A 328 18.80 12.11 -3.93
N VAL A 329 18.24 10.95 -3.62
CA VAL A 329 18.60 9.68 -4.30
C VAL A 329 17.93 9.52 -5.66
N VAL A 330 16.84 10.24 -5.97
CA VAL A 330 16.09 10.10 -7.23
C VAL A 330 16.99 10.22 -8.46
N PHE A 331 17.73 11.31 -8.58
CA PHE A 331 18.61 11.54 -9.74
C PHE A 331 19.74 10.50 -9.84
N PRO A 332 20.51 10.22 -8.79
CA PRO A 332 21.52 9.16 -8.79
C PRO A 332 20.97 7.78 -9.16
N ALA A 333 19.78 7.40 -8.63
CA ALA A 333 19.17 6.12 -8.94
C ALA A 333 18.83 6.01 -10.43
N PHE A 334 18.18 7.02 -11.01
CA PHE A 334 17.87 7.01 -12.44
C PHE A 334 19.13 7.12 -13.31
N ALA A 335 20.18 7.82 -12.88
CA ALA A 335 21.48 7.81 -13.56
C ALA A 335 22.08 6.40 -13.61
N LEU A 336 22.04 5.65 -12.50
CA LEU A 336 22.45 4.24 -12.45
C LEU A 336 21.61 3.38 -13.37
N PHE A 337 20.29 3.55 -13.40
CA PHE A 337 19.39 2.79 -14.28
C PHE A 337 19.74 3.02 -15.76
N ASN A 338 20.02 4.25 -16.15
CA ASN A 338 20.33 4.59 -17.55
C ASN A 338 21.71 4.15 -18.02
N THR A 339 22.53 3.55 -17.17
CA THR A 339 23.76 2.87 -17.61
C THR A 339 23.46 1.59 -18.42
N GLY A 340 22.21 1.07 -18.39
CA GLY A 340 21.85 -0.18 -19.04
C GLY A 340 22.42 -1.44 -18.35
N SER A 341 23.09 -1.28 -17.21
CA SER A 341 23.64 -2.39 -16.43
C SER A 341 22.65 -2.89 -15.40
N ILE A 342 22.36 -4.19 -15.38
CA ILE A 342 21.50 -4.81 -14.36
C ILE A 342 22.10 -4.67 -12.95
N THR A 343 23.42 -4.68 -12.82
CA THR A 343 24.10 -4.46 -11.53
C THR A 343 23.90 -3.04 -11.03
N ALA A 344 24.03 -2.03 -11.90
CA ALA A 344 23.79 -0.64 -11.53
C ALA A 344 22.30 -0.41 -11.20
N TYR A 345 21.38 -1.02 -11.95
CA TYR A 345 19.95 -1.03 -11.63
C TYR A 345 19.71 -1.64 -10.24
N ALA A 346 20.34 -2.78 -9.92
CA ALA A 346 20.21 -3.41 -8.61
C ALA A 346 20.71 -2.52 -7.47
N VAL A 347 21.88 -1.89 -7.62
CA VAL A 347 22.42 -0.97 -6.62
C VAL A 347 21.47 0.20 -6.39
N GLY A 348 20.97 0.84 -7.46
CA GLY A 348 20.02 1.94 -7.36
C GLY A 348 18.70 1.52 -6.68
N MET A 349 18.16 0.36 -7.03
CA MET A 349 16.92 -0.17 -6.44
C MET A 349 17.08 -0.57 -4.97
N LEU A 350 18.14 -1.29 -4.63
CA LEU A 350 18.39 -1.68 -3.23
C LEU A 350 18.58 -0.45 -2.35
N LEU A 351 19.29 0.57 -2.83
CA LEU A 351 19.48 1.82 -2.09
C LEU A 351 18.18 2.63 -2.00
N ALA A 352 17.55 2.94 -3.14
CA ALA A 352 16.41 3.84 -3.18
C ALA A 352 15.13 3.21 -2.59
N PHE A 353 14.85 1.95 -2.94
CA PHE A 353 13.64 1.26 -2.51
C PHE A 353 13.87 0.44 -1.23
N GLY A 354 14.91 -0.38 -1.20
CA GLY A 354 15.19 -1.24 -0.05
C GLY A 354 15.52 -0.44 1.21
N VAL A 355 16.41 0.54 1.12
CA VAL A 355 16.94 1.26 2.28
C VAL A 355 16.19 2.58 2.51
N ILE A 356 16.22 3.50 1.54
CA ILE A 356 15.71 4.86 1.76
C ILE A 356 14.18 4.87 1.88
N HIS A 357 13.47 4.08 1.08
CA HIS A 357 12.02 3.99 1.24
C HIS A 357 11.63 3.38 2.59
N ALA A 358 12.31 2.32 3.03
CA ALA A 358 12.08 1.74 4.36
C ALA A 358 12.26 2.75 5.48
N TRP A 359 13.24 3.67 5.36
CA TRP A 359 13.55 4.67 6.38
C TRP A 359 12.33 5.53 6.75
N PHE A 360 11.63 6.11 5.77
CA PHE A 360 10.47 6.95 6.08
C PHE A 360 9.18 6.13 6.21
N TYR A 361 9.03 5.06 5.44
CA TYR A 361 7.78 4.30 5.41
C TYR A 361 7.48 3.60 6.73
N GLY A 362 8.50 3.12 7.46
CA GLY A 362 8.32 2.52 8.78
C GLY A 362 7.76 3.49 9.83
N ALA A 363 8.11 4.79 9.75
CA ALA A 363 7.62 5.82 10.67
C ALA A 363 6.23 6.35 10.32
N GLN A 364 5.74 6.12 9.09
CA GLN A 364 4.52 6.71 8.54
C GLN A 364 3.27 6.40 9.35
N GLY A 365 3.07 5.13 9.71
CA GLY A 365 1.86 4.71 10.42
C GLY A 365 1.68 5.46 11.74
N THR A 366 2.74 5.54 12.53
CA THR A 366 2.75 6.22 13.83
C THR A 366 2.61 7.74 13.68
N LEU A 367 3.28 8.33 12.68
CA LEU A 367 3.15 9.76 12.40
C LEU A 367 1.69 10.12 12.11
N TYR A 368 1.05 9.45 11.18
CA TYR A 368 -0.31 9.80 10.77
C TYR A 368 -1.37 9.45 11.84
N ALA A 369 -1.16 8.38 12.60
CA ALA A 369 -2.02 8.09 13.75
C ALA A 369 -1.99 9.20 14.81
N SER A 370 -0.89 9.95 14.92
CA SER A 370 -0.74 11.06 15.88
C SER A 370 -1.36 12.39 15.42
N LEU A 371 -1.86 12.49 14.19
CA LEU A 371 -2.38 13.76 13.65
C LEU A 371 -3.81 14.09 14.09
N PHE A 372 -4.55 13.09 14.54
CA PHE A 372 -5.98 13.23 14.85
C PHE A 372 -6.29 12.77 16.28
N PRO A 373 -7.24 13.44 16.96
CA PRO A 373 -7.74 12.98 18.26
C PRO A 373 -8.44 11.63 18.11
N THR A 374 -8.48 10.84 19.19
CA THR A 374 -8.99 9.46 19.20
C THR A 374 -10.36 9.31 18.52
N ARG A 375 -11.27 10.26 18.73
CA ARG A 375 -12.63 10.26 18.18
C ARG A 375 -12.68 10.27 16.64
N THR A 376 -11.76 10.98 15.98
CA THR A 376 -11.72 11.14 14.50
C THR A 376 -10.50 10.49 13.86
N ARG A 377 -9.65 9.81 14.65
CA ARG A 377 -8.36 9.28 14.22
C ARG A 377 -8.48 8.27 13.07
N TYR A 378 -9.40 7.33 13.18
CA TYR A 378 -9.63 6.34 12.12
C TYR A 378 -10.03 7.02 10.80
N THR A 379 -11.01 7.90 10.86
CA THR A 379 -11.52 8.61 9.67
C THR A 379 -10.45 9.53 9.08
N GLY A 380 -9.71 10.28 9.93
CA GLY A 380 -8.64 11.16 9.48
C GLY A 380 -7.50 10.41 8.82
N LEU A 381 -7.03 9.34 9.48
CA LEU A 381 -5.98 8.47 8.95
C LEU A 381 -6.38 7.80 7.63
N SER A 382 -7.57 7.22 7.57
CA SER A 382 -8.12 6.61 6.36
C SER A 382 -8.26 7.62 5.23
N THR A 383 -8.80 8.80 5.50
CA THR A 383 -8.98 9.86 4.50
C THR A 383 -7.63 10.32 3.94
N VAL A 384 -6.65 10.61 4.79
CA VAL A 384 -5.31 11.00 4.35
C VAL A 384 -4.71 9.91 3.46
N TYR A 385 -4.79 8.64 3.85
CA TYR A 385 -4.19 7.54 3.11
C TYR A 385 -4.90 7.28 1.77
N GLN A 386 -6.22 7.22 1.76
CA GLN A 386 -6.99 6.86 0.58
C GLN A 386 -7.06 8.00 -0.45
N LEU A 387 -7.32 9.24 -0.04
CA LEU A 387 -7.39 10.36 -0.97
C LEU A 387 -6.02 10.68 -1.57
N SER A 388 -4.95 10.69 -0.77
CA SER A 388 -3.60 10.87 -1.32
C SER A 388 -3.21 9.71 -2.22
N GLY A 389 -3.69 8.49 -1.96
CA GLY A 389 -3.46 7.32 -2.80
C GLY A 389 -3.84 7.54 -4.26
N VAL A 390 -4.87 8.34 -4.55
CA VAL A 390 -5.30 8.63 -5.92
C VAL A 390 -4.18 9.32 -6.71
N TYR A 391 -3.75 10.49 -6.26
CA TYR A 391 -2.77 11.31 -7.00
C TYR A 391 -1.32 10.91 -6.73
N ALA A 392 -1.00 10.53 -5.50
CA ALA A 392 0.36 10.18 -5.12
C ALA A 392 0.77 8.78 -5.56
N SER A 393 -0.16 7.82 -5.54
CA SER A 393 0.13 6.42 -5.86
C SER A 393 -0.41 6.02 -7.23
N GLY A 394 -1.72 6.18 -7.44
CA GLY A 394 -2.40 5.68 -8.64
C GLY A 394 -1.94 6.37 -9.93
N LEU A 395 -1.86 7.69 -9.92
CA LEU A 395 -1.50 8.47 -11.11
C LEU A 395 0.02 8.51 -11.37
N THR A 396 0.87 8.22 -10.39
CA THR A 396 2.33 8.37 -10.54
C THR A 396 2.91 7.57 -11.71
N PRO A 397 2.65 6.26 -11.90
CA PRO A 397 3.21 5.52 -13.04
C PRO A 397 2.81 6.13 -14.39
N LEU A 398 1.59 6.63 -14.48
CA LEU A 398 1.04 7.28 -15.67
C LEU A 398 1.74 8.61 -15.95
N ILE A 399 1.88 9.45 -14.93
CA ILE A 399 2.58 10.73 -15.00
C ILE A 399 4.05 10.52 -15.42
N LEU A 400 4.75 9.57 -14.79
CA LEU A 400 6.16 9.29 -15.12
C LEU A 400 6.32 8.82 -16.56
N THR A 401 5.43 7.93 -17.03
CA THR A 401 5.44 7.47 -18.42
C THR A 401 5.26 8.62 -19.40
N ALA A 402 4.31 9.53 -19.12
CA ALA A 402 4.08 10.71 -19.94
C ALA A 402 5.27 11.69 -19.90
N LEU A 403 5.88 11.91 -18.73
CA LEU A 403 7.03 12.82 -18.58
C LEU A 403 8.29 12.28 -19.29
N ILE A 404 8.51 10.97 -19.30
CA ILE A 404 9.61 10.36 -20.07
C ILE A 404 9.38 10.53 -21.56
N ALA A 405 8.16 10.31 -22.03
CA ALA A 405 7.84 10.54 -23.44
C ALA A 405 8.03 12.02 -23.83
N ALA A 406 7.55 12.96 -23.01
CA ALA A 406 7.74 14.40 -23.20
C ALA A 406 9.22 14.82 -23.13
N GLY A 407 10.05 14.10 -22.34
CA GLY A 407 11.49 14.29 -22.23
C GLY A 407 12.31 13.61 -23.34
N GLY A 408 11.67 13.16 -24.41
CA GLY A 408 12.37 12.47 -25.51
C GLY A 408 12.96 11.12 -25.12
N GLY A 409 12.32 10.40 -24.20
CA GLY A 409 12.77 9.10 -23.67
C GLY A 409 13.73 9.21 -22.48
N THR A 410 14.11 10.41 -22.06
CA THR A 410 14.98 10.61 -20.89
C THR A 410 14.16 10.75 -19.59
N PRO A 411 14.70 10.30 -18.44
CA PRO A 411 13.94 10.29 -17.19
C PRO A 411 13.97 11.62 -16.42
N TRP A 412 14.69 12.62 -16.89
CA TRP A 412 15.03 13.82 -16.08
C TRP A 412 13.81 14.65 -15.69
N LEU A 413 12.80 14.78 -16.57
CA LEU A 413 11.53 15.43 -16.22
C LEU A 413 10.76 14.64 -15.15
N ALA A 414 10.77 13.32 -15.26
CA ALA A 414 10.17 12.43 -14.26
C ALA A 414 10.90 12.57 -12.90
N CYS A 415 12.24 12.63 -12.89
CA CYS A 415 13.03 12.90 -11.68
C CYS A 415 12.66 14.26 -11.07
N GLY A 416 12.52 15.31 -11.88
CA GLY A 416 12.08 16.62 -11.42
C GLY A 416 10.71 16.59 -10.72
N TYR A 417 9.73 15.88 -11.29
CA TYR A 417 8.42 15.65 -10.67
C TYR A 417 8.56 14.93 -9.32
N LEU A 418 9.35 13.86 -9.25
CA LEU A 418 9.54 13.09 -8.01
C LEU A 418 10.19 13.94 -6.92
N VAL A 419 11.20 14.74 -7.25
CA VAL A 419 11.82 15.68 -6.30
C VAL A 419 10.83 16.76 -5.85
N ALA A 420 10.01 17.30 -6.76
CA ALA A 420 8.97 18.26 -6.40
C ALA A 420 7.97 17.69 -5.39
N THR A 421 7.50 16.44 -5.61
CA THR A 421 6.61 15.77 -4.66
C THR A 421 7.28 15.53 -3.31
N ALA A 422 8.56 15.18 -3.30
CA ALA A 422 9.35 15.02 -2.08
C ALA A 422 9.50 16.33 -1.30
N VAL A 423 9.84 17.43 -1.97
CA VAL A 423 9.97 18.77 -1.36
C VAL A 423 8.64 19.21 -0.74
N ILE A 424 7.52 19.07 -1.46
CA ILE A 424 6.18 19.36 -0.94
C ILE A 424 5.93 18.54 0.33
N SER A 425 6.25 17.24 0.29
CA SER A 425 6.03 16.33 1.42
C SER A 425 6.90 16.66 2.62
N VAL A 426 8.17 17.06 2.44
CA VAL A 426 9.04 17.49 3.53
C VAL A 426 8.47 18.76 4.17
N ILE A 427 8.14 19.78 3.38
CA ILE A 427 7.57 21.03 3.89
C ILE A 427 6.29 20.78 4.65
N ALA A 428 5.37 20.00 4.07
CA ALA A 428 4.11 19.65 4.72
C ALA A 428 4.36 18.91 6.03
N THR A 429 5.28 17.93 6.05
CA THR A 429 5.64 17.17 7.25
C THR A 429 6.20 18.06 8.35
N LEU A 430 7.08 19.01 8.02
CA LEU A 430 7.64 19.95 8.98
C LEU A 430 6.58 20.87 9.60
N LEU A 431 5.52 21.18 8.86
CA LEU A 431 4.38 22.00 9.32
C LEU A 431 3.34 21.20 10.11
N LEU A 432 3.36 19.86 10.07
CA LEU A 432 2.50 19.00 10.88
C LEU A 432 2.73 19.25 12.38
N ARG A 433 1.65 19.23 13.14
CA ARG A 433 1.63 19.31 14.60
C ARG A 433 0.98 18.03 15.14
N PRO A 434 1.77 16.99 15.49
CA PRO A 434 1.24 15.79 16.13
C PRO A 434 0.50 16.17 17.41
N GLN A 435 -0.66 15.54 17.62
CA GLN A 435 -1.41 15.65 18.87
C GLN A 435 -0.89 14.54 19.79
N HIS A 436 -0.43 14.89 20.97
CA HIS A 436 0.16 13.96 21.95
C HIS A 436 -0.89 13.08 22.63
#